data_0867607ce0dd7cb6a2e3d116ce9ed102
#
_entry.id   0867607ce0dd7cb6a2e3d116ce9ed102
#
_cell.length_a   1.000
_cell.length_b   1.000
_cell.length_c   1.000
_cell.angle_alpha   90.00
_cell.angle_beta   90.00
_cell.angle_gamma   90.00
#
_symmetry.space_group_name_H-M   'P 1'
#
loop_
_entity.id
_entity.type
_entity.pdbx_description
1 polymer ?
#
loop_
_entity_poly.entity_id
_entity_poly.type
_entity_poly.pdbx_seq_one_letter_code
_entity_poly.pdbx_strand_id
1 'polypeptide(L)'
;MAVGLGAQVLVLDKSADVLRRLDDRYGNRIQTLYATNSAIEEALLQADLVVGAVLVPGAAAPKLITAEMVARMPSGSVLVDVAIDQGGCAETSHATTHADPTYIVDGVVHYCVANMPGAVARTATQALNNATLPFVLALAEQGVAAALRSNQHLANGLNVSRGALCNREVGAALGLPV
;
A
#
# COMPACT_ATOMS: atom_id res chain seq x y z
N MET A 1 -9.65 -12.99 -3.90
CA MET A 1 -8.69 -14.06 -4.27
C MET A 1 -8.55 -15.02 -3.10
N ALA A 2 -7.95 -14.66 -1.97
CA ALA A 2 -7.70 -15.56 -0.82
C ALA A 2 -8.94 -16.35 -0.36
N VAL A 3 -10.08 -15.67 -0.16
CA VAL A 3 -11.38 -16.32 0.14
C VAL A 3 -11.78 -17.34 -0.92
N GLY A 4 -11.57 -17.02 -2.20
CA GLY A 4 -11.90 -17.92 -3.32
C GLY A 4 -10.99 -19.16 -3.39
N LEU A 5 -9.81 -19.08 -2.79
CA LEU A 5 -8.85 -20.18 -2.67
C LEU A 5 -9.04 -20.99 -1.37
N GLY A 6 -10.04 -20.64 -0.57
CA GLY A 6 -10.35 -21.37 0.68
C GLY A 6 -9.52 -20.94 1.88
N ALA A 7 -8.79 -19.84 1.82
CA ALA A 7 -8.04 -19.32 2.96
C ALA A 7 -8.97 -18.78 4.05
N GLN A 8 -8.59 -18.93 5.31
CA GLN A 8 -9.14 -18.15 6.40
C GLN A 8 -8.57 -16.72 6.30
N VAL A 9 -9.43 -15.73 6.12
CA VAL A 9 -9.01 -14.36 5.87
C VAL A 9 -9.40 -13.48 7.05
N LEU A 10 -8.39 -12.80 7.63
CA LEU A 10 -8.56 -11.76 8.63
C LEU A 10 -8.13 -10.43 8.03
N VAL A 11 -8.97 -9.40 8.13
CA VAL A 11 -8.69 -8.05 7.65
C VAL A 11 -8.65 -7.10 8.83
N LEU A 12 -7.54 -6.35 8.94
CA LEU A 12 -7.36 -5.31 9.93
C LEU A 12 -7.36 -3.94 9.25
N ASP A 13 -8.16 -3.01 9.75
CA ASP A 13 -8.19 -1.62 9.30
C ASP A 13 -8.53 -0.69 10.48
N LYS A 14 -8.12 0.57 10.42
CA LYS A 14 -8.51 1.62 11.39
C LYS A 14 -9.84 2.28 11.06
N SER A 15 -10.37 2.07 9.86
CA SER A 15 -11.65 2.61 9.43
C SER A 15 -12.76 1.60 9.69
N ALA A 16 -13.63 1.88 10.66
CA ALA A 16 -14.82 1.07 10.92
C ALA A 16 -15.75 0.98 9.69
N ASP A 17 -15.79 2.02 8.85
CA ASP A 17 -16.59 2.02 7.63
C ASP A 17 -16.03 1.09 6.55
N VAL A 18 -14.70 0.96 6.45
CA VAL A 18 -14.05 -0.03 5.59
C VAL A 18 -14.37 -1.43 6.08
N LEU A 19 -14.20 -1.69 7.38
CA LEU A 19 -14.50 -3.00 7.99
C LEU A 19 -15.97 -3.40 7.77
N ARG A 20 -16.91 -2.48 8.02
CA ARG A 20 -18.35 -2.72 7.81
C ARG A 20 -18.66 -3.09 6.35
N ARG A 21 -18.12 -2.33 5.37
CA ARG A 21 -18.32 -2.64 3.94
C ARG A 21 -17.76 -4.00 3.54
N LEU A 22 -16.67 -4.42 4.15
CA LEU A 22 -16.08 -5.73 3.91
C LEU A 22 -16.95 -6.83 4.53
N ASP A 23 -17.44 -6.61 5.74
CA ASP A 23 -18.32 -7.52 6.44
C ASP A 23 -19.66 -7.70 5.69
N ASP A 24 -20.29 -6.60 5.25
CA ASP A 24 -21.50 -6.62 4.42
C ASP A 24 -21.30 -7.40 3.11
N ARG A 25 -20.11 -7.31 2.50
CA ARG A 25 -19.81 -7.95 1.21
C ARG A 25 -19.46 -9.42 1.32
N TYR A 26 -18.73 -9.80 2.36
CA TYR A 26 -18.16 -11.15 2.49
C TYR A 26 -18.83 -11.99 3.58
N GLY A 27 -19.51 -11.36 4.54
CA GLY A 27 -20.16 -12.02 5.67
C GLY A 27 -19.16 -12.88 6.44
N ASN A 28 -19.59 -14.06 6.82
CA ASN A 28 -18.80 -15.02 7.60
C ASN A 28 -17.61 -15.67 6.86
N ARG A 29 -17.35 -15.28 5.61
CA ARG A 29 -16.20 -15.77 4.84
C ARG A 29 -14.89 -15.07 5.17
N ILE A 30 -14.95 -13.96 5.89
CA ILE A 30 -13.81 -13.25 6.42
C ILE A 30 -14.06 -12.88 7.88
N GLN A 31 -13.01 -12.54 8.59
CA GLN A 31 -13.09 -11.87 9.88
C GLN A 31 -12.56 -10.45 9.73
N THR A 32 -13.14 -9.50 10.43
CA THR A 32 -12.71 -8.09 10.44
C THR A 32 -12.34 -7.69 11.87
N LEU A 33 -11.22 -7.00 12.04
CA LEU A 33 -10.78 -6.47 13.32
C LEU A 33 -10.34 -5.01 13.19
N TYR A 34 -10.58 -4.21 14.22
CA TYR A 34 -10.00 -2.88 14.30
C TYR A 34 -8.49 -2.99 14.58
N ALA A 35 -7.67 -2.31 13.77
CA ALA A 35 -6.21 -2.42 13.78
C ALA A 35 -5.58 -1.70 14.98
N THR A 36 -5.63 -2.32 16.15
CA THR A 36 -4.79 -1.97 17.30
C THR A 36 -3.45 -2.70 17.22
N ASN A 37 -2.43 -2.21 17.91
CA ASN A 37 -1.12 -2.89 17.96
C ASN A 37 -1.26 -4.32 18.50
N SER A 38 -2.06 -4.51 19.56
CA SER A 38 -2.34 -5.84 20.12
C SER A 38 -3.03 -6.78 19.12
N ALA A 39 -4.05 -6.28 18.39
CA ALA A 39 -4.75 -7.08 17.39
C ALA A 39 -3.83 -7.48 16.21
N ILE A 40 -2.94 -6.59 15.80
CA ILE A 40 -1.93 -6.89 14.77
C ILE A 40 -0.98 -7.98 15.30
N GLU A 41 -0.44 -7.82 16.49
CA GLU A 41 0.48 -8.78 17.11
C GLU A 41 -0.15 -10.16 17.24
N GLU A 42 -1.38 -10.27 17.76
CA GLU A 42 -2.10 -11.52 17.89
C GLU A 42 -2.36 -12.20 16.55
N ALA A 43 -2.71 -11.41 15.52
CA ALA A 43 -2.94 -11.92 14.17
C ALA A 43 -1.66 -12.49 13.55
N LEU A 44 -0.51 -11.82 13.75
CA LEU A 44 0.79 -12.25 13.21
C LEU A 44 1.24 -13.61 13.76
N LEU A 45 0.91 -13.93 15.02
CA LEU A 45 1.28 -15.20 15.64
C LEU A 45 0.61 -16.43 15.00
N GLN A 46 -0.45 -16.23 14.22
CA GLN A 46 -1.24 -17.31 13.63
C GLN A 46 -1.25 -17.27 12.09
N ALA A 47 -0.63 -16.25 11.49
CA ALA A 47 -0.71 -16.03 10.07
C ALA A 47 0.36 -16.84 9.31
N ASP A 48 -0.06 -17.61 8.31
CA ASP A 48 0.83 -18.22 7.32
C ASP A 48 1.25 -17.17 6.26
N LEU A 49 0.36 -16.23 5.95
CA LEU A 49 0.58 -15.15 4.98
C LEU A 49 0.08 -13.82 5.53
N VAL A 50 0.96 -12.86 5.60
CA VAL A 50 0.67 -11.47 5.95
C VAL A 50 0.80 -10.58 4.72
N VAL A 51 -0.18 -9.72 4.47
CA VAL A 51 -0.14 -8.72 3.39
C VAL A 51 -0.22 -7.33 4.00
N GLY A 52 0.87 -6.60 3.97
CA GLY A 52 0.96 -5.22 4.38
C GLY A 52 0.59 -4.29 3.22
N ALA A 53 -0.56 -3.62 3.31
CA ALA A 53 -1.10 -2.77 2.24
C ALA A 53 -1.58 -1.41 2.75
N VAL A 54 -0.95 -0.90 3.81
CA VAL A 54 -1.26 0.44 4.33
C VAL A 54 -0.85 1.51 3.31
N LEU A 55 -1.74 2.48 3.12
CA LEU A 55 -1.49 3.63 2.24
C LEU A 55 -1.75 4.92 3.01
N VAL A 56 -0.73 5.79 3.05
CA VAL A 56 -0.87 7.17 3.52
C VAL A 56 -0.54 8.09 2.35
N PRO A 57 -1.53 8.81 1.80
CA PRO A 57 -1.30 9.69 0.65
C PRO A 57 -0.20 10.72 0.92
N GLY A 58 0.83 10.77 0.05
CA GLY A 58 1.92 11.74 0.12
C GLY A 58 2.93 11.55 1.27
N ALA A 59 2.81 10.50 2.09
CA ALA A 59 3.69 10.25 3.23
C ALA A 59 4.29 8.83 3.21
N ALA A 60 5.31 8.62 4.03
CA ALA A 60 5.85 7.29 4.27
C ALA A 60 4.82 6.39 4.97
N ALA A 61 4.83 5.10 4.67
CA ALA A 61 4.03 4.12 5.35
C ALA A 61 4.42 4.05 6.84
N PRO A 62 3.45 4.01 7.78
CA PRO A 62 3.76 3.78 9.18
C PRO A 62 4.29 2.36 9.39
N LYS A 63 5.27 2.21 10.28
CA LYS A 63 5.77 0.89 10.68
C LYS A 63 4.77 0.24 11.64
N LEU A 64 3.90 -0.61 11.10
CA LEU A 64 2.85 -1.32 11.84
C LEU A 64 3.35 -2.65 12.41
N ILE A 65 4.37 -3.24 11.79
CA ILE A 65 4.95 -4.53 12.15
C ILE A 65 6.39 -4.28 12.58
N THR A 66 6.69 -4.51 13.84
CA THR A 66 8.04 -4.34 14.39
C THR A 66 8.91 -5.56 14.09
N ALA A 67 10.23 -5.40 14.18
CA ALA A 67 11.16 -6.52 14.06
C ALA A 67 10.92 -7.60 15.13
N GLU A 68 10.55 -7.18 16.35
CA GLU A 68 10.19 -8.10 17.44
C GLU A 68 8.94 -8.93 17.10
N MET A 69 7.92 -8.32 16.49
CA MET A 69 6.73 -9.03 16.02
C MET A 69 7.09 -10.06 14.94
N VAL A 70 7.95 -9.70 13.99
CA VAL A 70 8.42 -10.61 12.94
C VAL A 70 9.15 -11.81 13.54
N ALA A 71 10.04 -11.60 14.51
CA ALA A 71 10.78 -12.68 15.18
C ALA A 71 9.86 -13.69 15.92
N ARG A 72 8.62 -13.30 16.20
CA ARG A 72 7.61 -14.17 16.87
C ARG A 72 6.64 -14.83 15.90
N MET A 73 6.69 -14.52 14.61
CA MET A 73 5.87 -15.16 13.58
C MET A 73 6.27 -16.64 13.40
N PRO A 74 5.37 -17.50 12.94
CA PRO A 74 5.70 -18.90 12.64
C PRO A 74 6.80 -18.96 11.56
N SER A 75 7.83 -19.76 11.79
CA SER A 75 8.89 -19.99 10.80
C SER A 75 8.30 -20.60 9.53
N GLY A 76 8.69 -20.06 8.37
CA GLY A 76 8.15 -20.42 7.07
C GLY A 76 6.93 -19.60 6.65
N SER A 77 6.38 -18.73 7.53
CA SER A 77 5.36 -17.78 7.12
C SER A 77 5.90 -16.73 6.14
N VAL A 78 5.00 -16.06 5.44
CA VAL A 78 5.34 -15.11 4.38
C VAL A 78 4.79 -13.73 4.71
N LEU A 79 5.61 -12.71 4.56
CA LEU A 79 5.23 -11.30 4.64
C LEU A 79 5.39 -10.65 3.27
N VAL A 80 4.27 -10.23 2.68
CA VAL A 80 4.22 -9.45 1.44
C VAL A 80 3.97 -7.98 1.79
N ASP A 81 4.95 -7.13 1.61
CA ASP A 81 4.82 -5.70 1.90
C ASP A 81 4.52 -4.92 0.61
N VAL A 82 3.23 -4.71 0.33
CA VAL A 82 2.76 -3.92 -0.82
C VAL A 82 3.07 -2.43 -0.62
N ALA A 83 3.18 -1.98 0.63
CA ALA A 83 3.51 -0.60 0.97
C ALA A 83 5.00 -0.26 0.77
N ILE A 84 5.78 -1.17 0.18
CA ILE A 84 7.23 -1.02 0.03
C ILE A 84 7.63 0.25 -0.74
N ASP A 85 6.83 0.67 -1.72
CA ASP A 85 7.05 1.90 -2.48
C ASP A 85 6.98 3.18 -1.60
N GLN A 86 6.34 3.08 -0.44
CA GLN A 86 6.27 4.13 0.59
C GLN A 86 7.18 3.82 1.80
N GLY A 87 8.20 3.02 1.62
CA GLY A 87 9.16 2.63 2.65
C GLY A 87 8.79 1.37 3.43
N GLY A 88 7.67 0.73 3.12
CA GLY A 88 7.20 -0.50 3.76
C GLY A 88 6.55 -0.29 5.12
N CYS A 89 5.64 -1.17 5.50
CA CYS A 89 4.92 -1.14 6.77
C CYS A 89 5.53 -2.05 7.87
N ALA A 90 6.52 -2.86 7.53
CA ALA A 90 7.31 -3.59 8.53
C ALA A 90 8.71 -2.95 8.70
N GLU A 91 9.24 -3.01 9.91
CA GLU A 91 10.59 -2.51 10.20
C GLU A 91 11.66 -3.31 9.45
N THR A 92 11.41 -4.60 9.23
CA THR A 92 12.29 -5.53 8.52
C THR A 92 12.17 -5.44 7.00
N SER A 93 11.24 -4.62 6.48
CA SER A 93 11.03 -4.48 5.03
C SER A 93 12.08 -3.61 4.37
N HIS A 94 12.69 -4.12 3.30
CA HIS A 94 13.49 -3.37 2.36
C HIS A 94 13.14 -3.76 0.91
N ALA A 95 13.27 -2.80 -0.01
CA ALA A 95 12.87 -3.02 -1.39
C ALA A 95 13.72 -4.09 -2.08
N THR A 96 13.04 -4.97 -2.80
CA THR A 96 13.64 -6.01 -3.65
C THR A 96 13.26 -5.81 -5.12
N THR A 97 13.76 -6.66 -5.99
CA THR A 97 13.50 -6.60 -7.44
C THR A 97 12.85 -7.89 -7.92
N HIS A 98 12.29 -7.88 -9.12
CA HIS A 98 11.75 -9.10 -9.73
C HIS A 98 12.83 -10.17 -10.00
N ALA A 99 14.10 -9.79 -10.12
CA ALA A 99 15.21 -10.72 -10.33
C ALA A 99 15.66 -11.41 -9.03
N ASP A 100 15.53 -10.70 -7.89
CA ASP A 100 15.83 -11.22 -6.55
C ASP A 100 14.69 -10.78 -5.61
N PRO A 101 13.56 -11.50 -5.63
CA PRO A 101 12.30 -10.98 -5.08
C PRO A 101 12.12 -11.18 -3.58
N THR A 102 12.87 -12.11 -2.97
CA THR A 102 12.62 -12.55 -1.58
C THR A 102 13.89 -12.61 -0.76
N TYR A 103 13.73 -12.42 0.54
CA TYR A 103 14.77 -12.67 1.54
C TYR A 103 14.12 -13.20 2.82
N ILE A 104 14.93 -13.68 3.77
CA ILE A 104 14.44 -14.28 5.02
C ILE A 104 14.98 -13.47 6.20
N VAL A 105 14.08 -13.10 7.12
CA VAL A 105 14.40 -12.53 8.43
C VAL A 105 13.71 -13.35 9.50
N ASP A 106 14.42 -13.85 10.47
CA ASP A 106 13.91 -14.67 11.60
C ASP A 106 13.00 -15.86 11.17
N GLY A 107 13.35 -16.46 10.02
CA GLY A 107 12.59 -17.57 9.46
C GLY A 107 11.34 -17.18 8.67
N VAL A 108 11.01 -15.87 8.57
CA VAL A 108 9.89 -15.34 7.80
C VAL A 108 10.36 -14.90 6.42
N VAL A 109 9.70 -15.40 5.37
CA VAL A 109 10.01 -15.03 3.98
C VAL A 109 9.39 -13.66 3.67
N HIS A 110 10.21 -12.69 3.28
CA HIS A 110 9.78 -11.37 2.88
C HIS A 110 9.72 -11.26 1.36
N TYR A 111 8.61 -10.76 0.85
CA TYR A 111 8.43 -10.36 -0.55
C TYR A 111 8.10 -8.86 -0.60
N CYS A 112 9.08 -8.08 -1.01
CA CYS A 112 9.03 -6.61 -0.96
C CYS A 112 9.43 -6.01 -2.32
N VAL A 113 8.97 -6.60 -3.42
CA VAL A 113 9.32 -6.15 -4.76
C VAL A 113 8.71 -4.78 -5.04
N ALA A 114 9.56 -3.79 -5.29
CA ALA A 114 9.12 -2.51 -5.81
C ALA A 114 8.49 -2.72 -7.20
N ASN A 115 7.38 -2.03 -7.47
CA ASN A 115 6.62 -2.19 -8.71
C ASN A 115 6.13 -3.64 -8.93
N MET A 116 5.46 -4.23 -7.95
CA MET A 116 4.82 -5.56 -8.09
C MET A 116 3.96 -5.69 -9.36
N PRO A 117 3.21 -4.65 -9.81
CA PRO A 117 2.45 -4.70 -11.06
C PRO A 117 3.29 -4.99 -12.31
N GLY A 118 4.59 -4.75 -12.27
CA GLY A 118 5.52 -5.08 -13.35
C GLY A 118 5.58 -6.57 -13.70
N ALA A 119 5.23 -7.46 -12.76
CA ALA A 119 5.12 -8.91 -13.01
C ALA A 119 3.97 -9.28 -13.96
N VAL A 120 2.97 -8.41 -14.11
CA VAL A 120 1.81 -8.56 -15.01
C VAL A 120 1.69 -7.34 -15.94
N ALA A 121 2.79 -6.97 -16.56
CA ALA A 121 3.01 -5.69 -17.24
C ALA A 121 1.90 -5.34 -18.24
N ARG A 122 1.40 -6.28 -19.05
CA ARG A 122 0.34 -6.02 -20.01
C ARG A 122 -0.95 -5.54 -19.34
N THR A 123 -1.41 -6.27 -18.32
CA THR A 123 -2.65 -5.93 -17.60
C THR A 123 -2.48 -4.64 -16.80
N ALA A 124 -1.35 -4.49 -16.12
CA ALA A 124 -1.05 -3.31 -15.32
C ALA A 124 -0.98 -2.05 -16.18
N THR A 125 -0.32 -2.11 -17.35
CA THR A 125 -0.22 -0.98 -18.28
C THR A 125 -1.60 -0.56 -18.80
N GLN A 126 -2.44 -1.51 -19.22
CA GLN A 126 -3.79 -1.20 -19.69
C GLN A 126 -4.65 -0.57 -18.60
N ALA A 127 -4.62 -1.13 -17.39
CA ALA A 127 -5.37 -0.61 -16.25
C ALA A 127 -4.92 0.81 -15.88
N LEU A 128 -3.61 1.03 -15.78
CA LEU A 128 -3.03 2.34 -15.47
C LEU A 128 -3.37 3.36 -16.56
N ASN A 129 -3.21 3.00 -17.84
CA ASN A 129 -3.53 3.89 -18.94
C ASN A 129 -5.02 4.29 -18.93
N ASN A 130 -5.94 3.36 -18.72
CA ASN A 130 -7.36 3.67 -18.62
C ASN A 130 -7.69 4.62 -17.46
N ALA A 131 -6.99 4.50 -16.35
CA ALA A 131 -7.18 5.38 -15.19
C ALA A 131 -6.56 6.77 -15.39
N THR A 132 -5.42 6.88 -16.07
CA THR A 132 -4.64 8.14 -16.17
C THR A 132 -4.95 8.93 -17.44
N LEU A 133 -5.34 8.28 -18.54
CA LEU A 133 -5.60 8.92 -19.83
C LEU A 133 -6.56 10.13 -19.76
N PRO A 134 -7.69 10.09 -19.00
CA PRO A 134 -8.57 11.26 -18.90
C PRO A 134 -7.87 12.51 -18.37
N PHE A 135 -6.95 12.34 -17.42
CA PHE A 135 -6.17 13.45 -16.86
C PHE A 135 -5.13 13.98 -17.85
N VAL A 136 -4.49 13.08 -18.62
CA VAL A 136 -3.55 13.47 -19.68
C VAL A 136 -4.27 14.26 -20.77
N LEU A 137 -5.44 13.83 -21.21
CA LEU A 137 -6.26 14.53 -22.19
C LEU A 137 -6.71 15.90 -21.68
N ALA A 138 -7.15 16.00 -20.43
CA ALA A 138 -7.53 17.28 -19.83
C ALA A 138 -6.36 18.27 -19.80
N LEU A 139 -5.16 17.82 -19.49
CA LEU A 139 -3.95 18.66 -19.53
C LEU A 139 -3.59 19.08 -20.97
N ALA A 140 -3.72 18.18 -21.94
CA ALA A 140 -3.41 18.45 -23.34
C ALA A 140 -4.40 19.44 -23.99
N GLU A 141 -5.69 19.30 -23.68
CA GLU A 141 -6.76 20.12 -24.27
C GLU A 141 -6.88 21.49 -23.62
N GLN A 142 -6.81 21.56 -22.29
CA GLN A 142 -7.08 22.78 -21.52
C GLN A 142 -5.81 23.55 -21.13
N GLY A 143 -4.65 22.89 -21.18
CA GLY A 143 -3.41 23.37 -20.59
C GLY A 143 -3.40 23.24 -19.06
N VAL A 144 -2.21 23.23 -18.47
CA VAL A 144 -2.00 22.93 -17.04
C VAL A 144 -2.84 23.83 -16.13
N ALA A 145 -2.81 25.15 -16.32
CA ALA A 145 -3.48 26.07 -15.40
C ALA A 145 -5.01 25.91 -15.39
N ALA A 146 -5.64 25.68 -16.54
CA ALA A 146 -7.08 25.47 -16.62
C ALA A 146 -7.50 24.10 -16.10
N ALA A 147 -6.77 23.05 -16.47
CA ALA A 147 -7.04 21.70 -16.00
C ALA A 147 -6.97 21.57 -14.47
N LEU A 148 -5.96 22.17 -13.84
CA LEU A 148 -5.83 22.19 -12.37
C LEU A 148 -6.99 22.94 -11.68
N ARG A 149 -7.48 24.03 -12.30
CA ARG A 149 -8.65 24.77 -11.74
C ARG A 149 -9.96 24.01 -11.89
N SER A 150 -10.12 23.26 -12.98
CA SER A 150 -11.37 22.54 -13.28
C SER A 150 -11.47 21.16 -12.60
N ASN A 151 -10.35 20.61 -12.14
CA ASN A 151 -10.32 19.26 -11.57
C ASN A 151 -9.46 19.21 -10.30
N GLN A 152 -10.14 19.12 -9.15
CA GLN A 152 -9.50 19.06 -7.84
C GLN A 152 -8.60 17.83 -7.67
N HIS A 153 -8.97 16.68 -8.24
CA HIS A 153 -8.15 15.47 -8.17
C HIS A 153 -6.82 15.65 -8.91
N LEU A 154 -6.86 16.34 -10.06
CA LEU A 154 -5.66 16.67 -10.79
C LEU A 154 -4.81 17.70 -10.01
N ALA A 155 -5.45 18.70 -9.40
CA ALA A 155 -4.77 19.69 -8.56
C ALA A 155 -4.07 19.05 -7.35
N ASN A 156 -4.67 18.04 -6.72
CA ASN A 156 -4.06 17.31 -5.62
C ASN A 156 -2.77 16.56 -6.02
N GLY A 157 -2.59 16.27 -7.31
CA GLY A 157 -1.38 15.66 -7.85
C GLY A 157 -0.23 16.66 -8.13
N LEU A 158 -0.44 17.96 -7.92
CA LEU A 158 0.58 18.98 -8.17
C LEU A 158 1.61 18.99 -7.05
N ASN A 159 2.76 18.38 -7.25
CA ASN A 159 3.84 18.33 -6.28
C ASN A 159 4.83 19.48 -6.43
N VAL A 160 5.22 19.80 -7.67
CA VAL A 160 6.20 20.86 -7.96
C VAL A 160 5.70 21.72 -9.11
N SER A 161 5.78 23.03 -8.96
CA SER A 161 5.50 24.00 -10.03
C SER A 161 6.58 25.07 -10.06
N ARG A 162 7.18 25.29 -11.25
CA ARG A 162 8.22 26.30 -11.50
C ARG A 162 9.38 26.26 -10.49
N GLY A 163 9.77 25.05 -10.08
CA GLY A 163 10.85 24.81 -9.12
C GLY A 163 10.46 24.99 -7.65
N ALA A 164 9.21 25.33 -7.34
CA ALA A 164 8.68 25.41 -5.99
C ALA A 164 7.86 24.17 -5.64
N LEU A 165 8.02 23.66 -4.42
CA LEU A 165 7.20 22.59 -3.87
C LEU A 165 5.79 23.12 -3.56
N CYS A 166 4.74 22.37 -3.96
CA CYS A 166 3.35 22.81 -3.85
C CYS A 166 2.49 21.86 -2.96
N ASN A 167 3.02 20.70 -2.63
CA ASN A 167 2.33 19.66 -1.86
C ASN A 167 2.87 19.61 -0.44
N ARG A 168 2.00 19.86 0.56
CA ARG A 168 2.38 19.92 1.98
C ARG A 168 2.83 18.58 2.53
N GLU A 169 2.16 17.51 2.15
CA GLU A 169 2.47 16.15 2.59
C GLU A 169 3.85 15.72 2.09
N VAL A 170 4.15 16.03 0.82
CA VAL A 170 5.48 15.79 0.24
C VAL A 170 6.53 16.65 0.92
N GLY A 171 6.23 17.92 1.20
CA GLY A 171 7.13 18.82 1.93
C GLY A 171 7.45 18.28 3.32
N ALA A 172 6.44 17.86 4.07
CA ALA A 172 6.61 17.28 5.39
C ALA A 172 7.45 16.00 5.35
N ALA A 173 7.21 15.11 4.38
CA ALA A 173 7.96 13.86 4.22
C ALA A 173 9.44 14.09 3.88
N LEU A 174 9.75 15.17 3.16
CA LEU A 174 11.11 15.53 2.75
C LEU A 174 11.80 16.51 3.69
N GLY A 175 11.11 17.04 4.70
CA GLY A 175 11.62 18.09 5.57
C GLY A 175 11.85 19.42 4.84
N LEU A 176 11.10 19.68 3.75
CA LEU A 176 11.23 20.88 2.92
C LEU A 176 10.05 21.85 3.14
N PRO A 177 10.28 23.16 3.05
CA PRO A 177 9.20 24.15 3.10
C PRO A 177 8.31 24.07 1.84
N VAL A 178 7.01 24.35 2.01
CA VAL A 178 5.99 24.42 0.95
C VAL A 178 5.41 25.82 0.88
#